data_aae925761dff8651c298ab041362939c
#
_entry.id   aae925761dff8651c298ab041362939c
#
_cell.length_a   1.000
_cell.length_b   1.000
_cell.length_c   1.000
_cell.angle_alpha   90.00
_cell.angle_beta   90.00
_cell.angle_gamma   90.00
#
_symmetry.space_group_name_H-M   'P 1'
#
loop_
_entity.id
_entity.type
_entity.pdbx_description
1 polymer ?
#
loop_
_entity_poly.entity_id
_entity_poly.type
_entity_poly.pdbx_seq_one_letter_code
_entity_poly.pdbx_strand_id
1 'polypeptide(L)'
;MKVLVINCGSSSLKYQVLDMTTEALLCKGLVERIGMDGSVITHEKIGQDKVKTEVPMKDHKDAIEQVLNAVQDADHGVVKSMDEIGAVGHRVVHAGEKFASSVLITEEVIKALEECVDLAPLHNPPNLLGIAACQQLMPNTPKDGVFDTAFHQTMPAESYIYAIPYEYYQKHGIRRYGFHGTSHKYVAERAADMLNIDLEDLKLITCHLGNGASVSAIKRGKCIDTSMGFTPLEGLVMGTRSGDIDPAIVTFIREKENLPQGKANEILNKKSGVLGISGVSSDFRDIEEAVAQGNERAELALKVFAHKVRFYIGAYIAEMNGVDAIIFTAGVGENDVTMRELICHNLGNLGIKLDPLKNKVRGKETIISTEDSKVKLLLIPTNEELMIARDTFNIVMGRPVK
;
A
#
# COMPACT_ATOMS: atom_id res chain seq x y z
N MET A 1 -18.14 -1.59 18.54
CA MET A 1 -17.16 -2.69 18.56
C MET A 1 -15.79 -2.10 18.29
N LYS A 2 -14.81 -2.42 19.14
CA LYS A 2 -13.41 -2.01 18.89
C LYS A 2 -12.72 -3.08 18.05
N VAL A 3 -11.96 -2.66 17.04
CA VAL A 3 -11.16 -3.52 16.17
C VAL A 3 -9.69 -3.16 16.34
N LEU A 4 -8.86 -4.16 16.59
CA LEU A 4 -7.41 -4.06 16.59
C LEU A 4 -6.90 -4.39 15.18
N VAL A 5 -6.24 -3.46 14.52
CA VAL A 5 -5.59 -3.67 13.22
C VAL A 5 -4.10 -3.88 13.42
N ILE A 6 -3.56 -4.92 12.79
CA ILE A 6 -2.15 -5.31 12.89
C ILE A 6 -1.54 -5.45 11.49
N ASN A 7 -0.36 -4.86 11.32
CA ASN A 7 0.45 -4.97 10.12
C ASN A 7 1.88 -5.38 10.51
N CYS A 8 2.19 -6.65 10.36
CA CYS A 8 3.50 -7.24 10.68
C CYS A 8 4.45 -7.18 9.50
N GLY A 9 5.58 -6.49 9.67
CA GLY A 9 6.76 -6.59 8.82
C GLY A 9 7.81 -7.53 9.42
N SER A 10 8.95 -7.70 8.73
CA SER A 10 10.03 -8.62 9.16
C SER A 10 10.66 -8.27 10.52
N SER A 11 10.79 -6.98 10.82
CA SER A 11 11.39 -6.49 12.08
C SER A 11 10.60 -5.34 12.70
N SER A 12 9.36 -5.13 12.27
CA SER A 12 8.49 -4.08 12.77
C SER A 12 7.04 -4.50 12.75
N LEU A 13 6.22 -3.86 13.58
CA LEU A 13 4.79 -4.09 13.66
C LEU A 13 4.11 -2.74 13.87
N LYS A 14 3.16 -2.40 13.01
CA LYS A 14 2.25 -1.26 13.19
C LYS A 14 0.91 -1.77 13.69
N TYR A 15 0.27 -1.00 14.56
CA TYR A 15 -1.07 -1.31 15.04
C TYR A 15 -1.92 -0.06 15.26
N GLN A 16 -3.22 -0.26 15.18
CA GLN A 16 -4.23 0.74 15.52
C GLN A 16 -5.42 0.06 16.20
N VAL A 17 -6.07 0.77 17.11
CA VAL A 17 -7.38 0.38 17.64
C VAL A 17 -8.41 1.41 17.20
N LEU A 18 -9.46 0.95 16.53
CA LEU A 18 -10.55 1.78 16.03
C LEU A 18 -11.88 1.37 16.70
N ASP A 19 -12.71 2.37 17.02
CA ASP A 19 -14.10 2.13 17.41
C ASP A 19 -14.99 2.17 16.17
N MET A 20 -15.46 1.00 15.74
CA MET A 20 -16.28 0.87 14.53
C MET A 20 -17.72 1.36 14.65
N THR A 21 -18.11 1.88 15.81
CA THR A 21 -19.38 2.60 15.97
C THR A 21 -19.32 4.01 15.37
N THR A 22 -18.15 4.61 15.45
CA THR A 22 -17.89 6.00 14.99
C THR A 22 -16.76 6.08 13.97
N GLU A 23 -16.08 4.98 13.70
CA GLU A 23 -14.84 4.88 12.92
C GLU A 23 -13.69 5.73 13.51
N ALA A 24 -13.76 6.03 14.79
CA ALA A 24 -12.75 6.84 15.47
C ALA A 24 -11.50 6.01 15.77
N LEU A 25 -10.34 6.56 15.43
CA LEU A 25 -9.06 6.05 15.87
C LEU A 25 -8.92 6.33 17.39
N LEU A 26 -8.68 5.29 18.19
CA LEU A 26 -8.50 5.40 19.64
C LEU A 26 -7.03 5.48 20.03
N CYS A 27 -6.21 4.61 19.46
CA CYS A 27 -4.75 4.63 19.60
C CYS A 27 -4.07 4.05 18.38
N LYS A 28 -2.78 4.35 18.25
CA LYS A 28 -1.88 3.78 17.25
C LYS A 28 -0.50 3.54 17.84
N GLY A 29 0.26 2.67 17.23
CA GLY A 29 1.63 2.46 17.66
C GLY A 29 2.48 1.74 16.62
N LEU A 30 3.76 1.73 16.93
CA LEU A 30 4.82 1.14 16.12
C LEU A 30 5.78 0.38 17.04
N VAL A 31 6.01 -0.88 16.72
CA VAL A 31 7.10 -1.68 17.29
C VAL A 31 8.20 -1.76 16.26
N GLU A 32 9.44 -1.55 16.69
CA GLU A 32 10.61 -1.53 15.81
C GLU A 32 11.71 -2.44 16.38
N ARG A 33 12.58 -2.96 15.49
CA ARG A 33 13.73 -3.79 15.81
C ARG A 33 13.36 -5.10 16.53
N ILE A 34 12.24 -5.71 16.12
CA ILE A 34 11.83 -7.03 16.63
C ILE A 34 12.93 -8.05 16.31
N GLY A 35 13.35 -8.84 17.31
CA GLY A 35 14.43 -9.81 17.20
C GLY A 35 15.84 -9.20 17.19
N MET A 36 15.98 -7.92 17.51
CA MET A 36 17.24 -7.18 17.54
C MET A 36 17.45 -6.48 18.87
N ASP A 37 18.70 -6.11 19.18
CA ASP A 37 19.00 -5.28 20.34
C ASP A 37 18.39 -3.89 20.21
N GLY A 38 17.86 -3.35 21.31
CA GLY A 38 17.22 -2.04 21.37
C GLY A 38 15.86 -2.02 20.68
N SER A 39 15.11 -3.12 20.78
CA SER A 39 13.72 -3.14 20.35
C SER A 39 12.89 -2.14 21.17
N VAL A 40 11.94 -1.49 20.52
CA VAL A 40 11.19 -0.37 21.06
C VAL A 40 9.74 -0.40 20.61
N ILE A 41 8.83 -0.07 21.52
CA ILE A 41 7.43 0.22 21.20
C ILE A 41 7.15 1.71 21.40
N THR A 42 6.55 2.34 20.40
CA THR A 42 6.00 3.69 20.49
C THR A 42 4.48 3.60 20.45
N HIS A 43 3.81 4.03 21.51
CA HIS A 43 2.35 4.04 21.65
C HIS A 43 1.83 5.47 21.73
N GLU A 44 0.69 5.74 21.07
CA GLU A 44 0.02 7.03 21.07
C GLU A 44 -1.49 6.82 21.26
N LYS A 45 -2.00 7.15 22.42
CA LYS A 45 -3.45 7.33 22.63
C LYS A 45 -3.86 8.67 22.01
N ILE A 46 -4.91 8.69 21.23
CA ILE A 46 -5.32 9.90 20.52
C ILE A 46 -5.64 11.01 21.53
N GLY A 47 -5.02 12.18 21.31
CA GLY A 47 -5.13 13.33 22.21
C GLY A 47 -4.13 13.36 23.38
N GLN A 48 -3.20 12.40 23.43
CA GLN A 48 -2.11 12.36 24.41
C GLN A 48 -0.74 12.32 23.72
N ASP A 49 0.31 12.59 24.47
CA ASP A 49 1.69 12.48 23.99
C ASP A 49 2.08 11.02 23.73
N LYS A 50 3.01 10.82 22.80
CA LYS A 50 3.57 9.52 22.49
C LYS A 50 4.42 9.00 23.65
N VAL A 51 4.19 7.75 24.01
CA VAL A 51 5.02 7.01 24.96
C VAL A 51 5.94 6.08 24.22
N LYS A 52 7.24 6.20 24.46
CA LYS A 52 8.27 5.36 23.86
C LYS A 52 8.90 4.51 24.96
N THR A 53 8.86 3.17 24.80
CA THR A 53 9.38 2.21 25.78
C THR A 53 10.35 1.25 25.09
N GLU A 54 11.59 1.21 25.58
CA GLU A 54 12.55 0.20 25.17
C GLU A 54 12.34 -1.06 25.99
N VAL A 55 12.07 -2.16 25.34
CA VAL A 55 11.85 -3.46 25.96
C VAL A 55 12.32 -4.57 25.03
N PRO A 56 13.06 -5.59 25.50
CA PRO A 56 13.50 -6.69 24.65
C PRO A 56 12.30 -7.44 24.08
N MET A 57 12.29 -7.60 22.75
CA MET A 57 11.29 -8.37 22.01
C MET A 57 12.03 -9.33 21.07
N LYS A 58 12.04 -10.63 21.42
CA LYS A 58 12.80 -11.66 20.71
C LYS A 58 12.16 -12.03 19.38
N ASP A 59 10.83 -11.93 19.32
CA ASP A 59 10.03 -12.31 18.17
C ASP A 59 8.72 -11.53 18.08
N HIS A 60 7.89 -11.85 17.10
CA HIS A 60 6.60 -11.20 16.89
C HIS A 60 5.59 -11.49 18.01
N LYS A 61 5.74 -12.60 18.74
CA LYS A 61 4.87 -12.89 19.88
C LYS A 61 5.14 -11.90 21.02
N ASP A 62 6.40 -11.71 21.40
CA ASP A 62 6.80 -10.71 22.39
C ASP A 62 6.32 -9.31 21.96
N ALA A 63 6.44 -8.99 20.67
CA ALA A 63 5.99 -7.70 20.13
C ALA A 63 4.47 -7.50 20.29
N ILE A 64 3.67 -8.50 19.97
CA ILE A 64 2.21 -8.44 20.13
C ILE A 64 1.82 -8.38 21.60
N GLU A 65 2.51 -9.11 22.49
CA GLU A 65 2.31 -9.04 23.93
C GLU A 65 2.52 -7.59 24.44
N GLN A 66 3.56 -6.90 23.96
CA GLN A 66 3.78 -5.48 24.30
C GLN A 66 2.69 -4.57 23.71
N VAL A 67 2.18 -4.86 22.52
CA VAL A 67 1.02 -4.13 21.97
C VAL A 67 -0.21 -4.30 22.85
N LEU A 68 -0.54 -5.52 23.26
CA LEU A 68 -1.70 -5.79 24.11
C LEU A 68 -1.55 -5.11 25.48
N ASN A 69 -0.33 -5.11 26.06
CA ASN A 69 -0.03 -4.39 27.31
C ASN A 69 -0.25 -2.88 27.13
N ALA A 70 0.26 -2.28 26.05
CA ALA A 70 0.10 -0.86 25.77
C ALA A 70 -1.37 -0.46 25.53
N VAL A 71 -2.15 -1.32 24.86
CA VAL A 71 -3.58 -1.09 24.59
C VAL A 71 -4.41 -1.15 25.89
N GLN A 72 -3.95 -1.90 26.92
CA GLN A 72 -4.60 -2.04 28.25
C GLN A 72 -3.96 -1.19 29.34
N ASP A 73 -2.91 -0.43 29.04
CA ASP A 73 -2.22 0.39 30.02
C ASP A 73 -3.20 1.28 30.81
N ALA A 74 -2.95 1.48 32.11
CA ALA A 74 -3.86 2.20 32.99
C ALA A 74 -4.03 3.68 32.60
N ASP A 75 -2.95 4.31 32.12
CA ASP A 75 -2.90 5.74 31.80
C ASP A 75 -3.06 6.01 30.30
N HIS A 76 -2.43 5.19 29.49
CA HIS A 76 -2.32 5.39 28.03
C HIS A 76 -3.15 4.38 27.21
N GLY A 77 -3.74 3.37 27.83
CA GLY A 77 -4.57 2.37 27.17
C GLY A 77 -5.95 2.89 26.75
N VAL A 78 -6.60 2.12 25.88
CA VAL A 78 -7.93 2.44 25.32
C VAL A 78 -8.98 1.38 25.63
N VAL A 79 -8.58 0.27 26.29
CA VAL A 79 -9.47 -0.78 26.80
C VAL A 79 -9.09 -1.15 28.23
N LYS A 80 -10.04 -1.61 29.02
CA LYS A 80 -9.81 -2.12 30.37
C LYS A 80 -9.55 -3.62 30.39
N SER A 81 -10.08 -4.34 29.41
CA SER A 81 -9.91 -5.78 29.21
C SER A 81 -9.80 -6.05 27.72
N MET A 82 -9.07 -7.10 27.35
CA MET A 82 -8.99 -7.55 25.94
C MET A 82 -10.33 -8.03 25.39
N ASP A 83 -11.30 -8.38 26.24
CA ASP A 83 -12.66 -8.72 25.82
C ASP A 83 -13.39 -7.55 25.13
N GLU A 84 -12.92 -6.32 25.30
CA GLU A 84 -13.46 -5.15 24.61
C GLU A 84 -13.02 -5.09 23.12
N ILE A 85 -11.95 -5.82 22.74
CA ILE A 85 -11.53 -5.98 21.36
C ILE A 85 -12.38 -7.08 20.72
N GLY A 86 -13.32 -6.68 19.89
CA GLY A 86 -14.28 -7.59 19.27
C GLY A 86 -13.71 -8.37 18.08
N ALA A 87 -12.63 -7.88 17.46
CA ALA A 87 -11.94 -8.56 16.34
C ALA A 87 -10.53 -8.02 16.11
N VAL A 88 -9.70 -8.81 15.43
CA VAL A 88 -8.36 -8.41 14.96
C VAL A 88 -8.30 -8.50 13.44
N GLY A 89 -8.02 -7.38 12.78
CA GLY A 89 -7.77 -7.33 11.35
C GLY A 89 -6.27 -7.40 11.06
N HIS A 90 -5.85 -8.39 10.29
CA HIS A 90 -4.47 -8.55 9.86
C HIS A 90 -4.31 -8.08 8.42
N ARG A 91 -3.38 -7.15 8.18
CA ARG A 91 -2.90 -6.92 6.83
C ARG A 91 -2.07 -8.11 6.39
N VAL A 92 -2.45 -8.72 5.27
CA VAL A 92 -1.75 -9.82 4.63
C VAL A 92 -1.38 -9.41 3.22
N VAL A 93 -0.16 -9.73 2.77
CA VAL A 93 0.27 -9.23 1.46
C VAL A 93 -0.27 -10.08 0.33
N HIS A 94 -0.19 -11.42 0.42
CA HIS A 94 -0.46 -12.26 -0.73
C HIS A 94 -1.22 -13.54 -0.36
N ALA A 95 -2.28 -13.83 -1.10
CA ALA A 95 -3.06 -15.07 -0.99
C ALA A 95 -3.20 -15.81 -2.33
N GLY A 96 -2.36 -15.49 -3.31
CA GLY A 96 -2.50 -16.05 -4.66
C GLY A 96 -3.84 -15.66 -5.29
N GLU A 97 -4.46 -16.60 -5.96
CA GLU A 97 -5.81 -16.46 -6.54
C GLU A 97 -6.91 -17.04 -5.62
N LYS A 98 -6.54 -17.51 -4.41
CA LYS A 98 -7.46 -18.25 -3.54
C LYS A 98 -8.50 -17.37 -2.88
N PHE A 99 -8.16 -16.12 -2.58
CA PHE A 99 -9.05 -15.18 -1.94
C PHE A 99 -9.12 -13.86 -2.73
N ALA A 100 -10.32 -13.56 -3.22
CA ALA A 100 -10.63 -12.32 -3.94
C ALA A 100 -11.23 -11.24 -3.03
N SER A 101 -11.31 -11.49 -1.74
CA SER A 101 -11.83 -10.59 -0.71
C SER A 101 -11.18 -10.90 0.64
N SER A 102 -11.38 -10.01 1.60
CA SER A 102 -11.02 -10.23 3.00
C SER A 102 -11.82 -11.41 3.58
N VAL A 103 -11.21 -12.23 4.44
CA VAL A 103 -11.80 -13.46 4.98
C VAL A 103 -11.47 -13.67 6.45
N LEU A 104 -12.35 -14.36 7.18
CA LEU A 104 -12.06 -14.88 8.51
C LEU A 104 -10.89 -15.88 8.44
N ILE A 105 -9.90 -15.74 9.28
CA ILE A 105 -8.71 -16.60 9.31
C ILE A 105 -9.08 -17.95 9.94
N THR A 106 -9.13 -18.98 9.11
CA THR A 106 -9.30 -20.38 9.47
C THR A 106 -8.02 -21.16 9.21
N GLU A 107 -7.97 -22.43 9.60
CA GLU A 107 -6.83 -23.29 9.26
C GLU A 107 -6.63 -23.43 7.74
N GLU A 108 -7.70 -23.41 6.95
CA GLU A 108 -7.64 -23.44 5.49
C GLU A 108 -6.99 -22.16 4.95
N VAL A 109 -7.31 -20.99 5.52
CA VAL A 109 -6.70 -19.71 5.14
C VAL A 109 -5.21 -19.71 5.49
N ILE A 110 -4.83 -20.18 6.68
CA ILE A 110 -3.42 -20.29 7.09
C ILE A 110 -2.63 -21.17 6.10
N LYS A 111 -3.16 -22.36 5.77
CA LYS A 111 -2.54 -23.24 4.79
C LYS A 111 -2.37 -22.58 3.43
N ALA A 112 -3.39 -21.85 2.98
CA ALA A 112 -3.31 -21.10 1.73
C ALA A 112 -2.22 -20.02 1.75
N LEU A 113 -2.04 -19.34 2.89
CA LEU A 113 -0.98 -18.34 3.06
C LEU A 113 0.43 -18.98 3.09
N GLU A 114 0.56 -20.15 3.71
CA GLU A 114 1.82 -20.94 3.71
C GLU A 114 2.21 -21.33 2.27
N GLU A 115 1.24 -21.81 1.46
CA GLU A 115 1.45 -22.12 0.05
C GLU A 115 1.84 -20.91 -0.81
N CYS A 116 1.52 -19.70 -0.37
CA CYS A 116 1.86 -18.44 -1.05
C CYS A 116 3.17 -17.81 -0.54
N VAL A 117 3.93 -18.45 0.33
CA VAL A 117 5.20 -17.90 0.84
C VAL A 117 6.19 -17.66 -0.30
N ASP A 118 6.26 -18.55 -1.29
CA ASP A 118 7.15 -18.38 -2.44
C ASP A 118 6.80 -17.17 -3.31
N LEU A 119 5.53 -16.73 -3.31
CA LEU A 119 5.06 -15.53 -4.02
C LEU A 119 5.42 -14.23 -3.27
N ALA A 120 5.51 -14.28 -1.94
CA ALA A 120 5.82 -13.13 -1.09
C ALA A 120 6.76 -13.50 0.07
N PRO A 121 8.01 -13.95 -0.22
CA PRO A 121 8.90 -14.54 0.80
C PRO A 121 9.37 -13.56 1.88
N LEU A 122 9.27 -12.25 1.62
CA LEU A 122 9.63 -11.20 2.59
C LEU A 122 8.45 -10.72 3.44
N HIS A 123 7.21 -11.07 3.06
CA HIS A 123 5.99 -10.51 3.66
C HIS A 123 5.11 -11.57 4.32
N ASN A 124 4.82 -12.67 3.63
CA ASN A 124 3.92 -13.70 4.17
C ASN A 124 4.45 -14.36 5.45
N PRO A 125 5.75 -14.72 5.60
CA PRO A 125 6.23 -15.30 6.84
C PRO A 125 6.00 -14.41 8.07
N PRO A 126 6.38 -13.10 8.10
CA PRO A 126 6.04 -12.25 9.25
C PRO A 126 4.53 -12.06 9.44
N ASN A 127 3.70 -12.05 8.39
CA ASN A 127 2.25 -12.00 8.55
C ASN A 127 1.73 -13.26 9.27
N LEU A 128 2.18 -14.46 8.88
CA LEU A 128 1.84 -15.72 9.55
C LEU A 128 2.28 -15.75 11.01
N LEU A 129 3.48 -15.25 11.33
CA LEU A 129 3.96 -15.12 12.73
C LEU A 129 3.05 -14.22 13.55
N GLY A 130 2.62 -13.08 13.00
CA GLY A 130 1.68 -12.16 13.65
C GLY A 130 0.31 -12.80 13.91
N ILE A 131 -0.22 -13.53 12.92
CA ILE A 131 -1.48 -14.26 13.05
C ILE A 131 -1.38 -15.32 14.14
N ALA A 132 -0.33 -16.16 14.12
CA ALA A 132 -0.11 -17.22 15.10
C ALA A 132 0.04 -16.66 16.54
N ALA A 133 0.74 -15.54 16.70
CA ALA A 133 0.85 -14.87 17.98
C ALA A 133 -0.51 -14.37 18.50
N CYS A 134 -1.32 -13.74 17.64
CA CYS A 134 -2.67 -13.31 18.00
C CYS A 134 -3.61 -14.49 18.31
N GLN A 135 -3.46 -15.64 17.65
CA GLN A 135 -4.22 -16.83 17.97
C GLN A 135 -3.90 -17.38 19.38
N GLN A 136 -2.62 -17.32 19.77
CA GLN A 136 -2.19 -17.77 21.11
C GLN A 136 -2.62 -16.80 22.22
N LEU A 137 -2.47 -15.50 22.00
CA LEU A 137 -2.71 -14.47 23.03
C LEU A 137 -4.19 -14.06 23.14
N MET A 138 -4.96 -14.23 22.06
CA MET A 138 -6.37 -13.85 21.97
C MET A 138 -7.19 -14.99 21.34
N PRO A 139 -7.24 -16.19 21.92
CA PRO A 139 -7.82 -17.40 21.26
C PRO A 139 -9.29 -17.24 20.87
N ASN A 140 -10.05 -16.50 21.65
CA ASN A 140 -11.50 -16.34 21.45
C ASN A 140 -11.90 -15.15 20.57
N THR A 141 -10.96 -14.28 20.22
CA THR A 141 -11.24 -13.09 19.39
C THR A 141 -11.15 -13.49 17.92
N PRO A 142 -12.16 -13.19 17.07
CA PRO A 142 -12.08 -13.41 15.62
C PRO A 142 -10.89 -12.68 15.00
N LYS A 143 -10.24 -13.31 14.01
CA LYS A 143 -9.15 -12.73 13.23
C LYS A 143 -9.50 -12.78 11.76
N ASP A 144 -9.27 -11.67 11.06
CA ASP A 144 -9.56 -11.53 9.65
C ASP A 144 -8.29 -11.18 8.89
N GLY A 145 -8.14 -11.77 7.70
CA GLY A 145 -7.07 -11.45 6.75
C GLY A 145 -7.59 -10.51 5.67
N VAL A 146 -6.96 -9.35 5.56
CA VAL A 146 -7.22 -8.36 4.52
C VAL A 146 -6.01 -8.33 3.58
N PHE A 147 -6.23 -8.66 2.31
CA PHE A 147 -5.15 -8.93 1.36
C PHE A 147 -4.88 -7.73 0.46
N ASP A 148 -3.61 -7.32 0.37
CA ASP A 148 -3.17 -6.24 -0.52
C ASP A 148 -3.48 -6.52 -2.01
N THR A 149 -3.57 -7.80 -2.37
CA THR A 149 -3.82 -8.24 -3.75
C THR A 149 -5.29 -8.46 -4.07
N ALA A 150 -6.17 -8.53 -3.06
CA ALA A 150 -7.57 -8.94 -3.27
C ALA A 150 -8.35 -7.99 -4.18
N PHE A 151 -8.18 -6.67 -4.01
CA PHE A 151 -8.86 -5.67 -4.83
C PHE A 151 -8.56 -5.81 -6.33
N HIS A 152 -7.37 -6.31 -6.66
CA HIS A 152 -6.91 -6.49 -8.04
C HIS A 152 -7.36 -7.82 -8.66
N GLN A 153 -8.02 -8.72 -7.90
CA GLN A 153 -8.50 -10.00 -8.44
C GLN A 153 -9.65 -9.85 -9.44
N THR A 154 -10.21 -8.65 -9.57
CA THR A 154 -11.24 -8.34 -10.57
C THR A 154 -10.69 -8.02 -11.96
N MET A 155 -9.36 -7.98 -12.13
CA MET A 155 -8.73 -7.77 -13.44
C MET A 155 -9.13 -8.87 -14.42
N PRO A 156 -9.45 -8.52 -15.69
CA PRO A 156 -9.69 -9.52 -16.75
C PRO A 156 -8.38 -10.21 -17.17
N ALA A 157 -8.50 -11.37 -17.80
CA ALA A 157 -7.35 -12.22 -18.13
C ALA A 157 -6.30 -11.51 -19.01
N GLU A 158 -6.73 -10.71 -19.94
CA GLU A 158 -5.86 -9.91 -20.81
C GLU A 158 -5.00 -8.89 -20.06
N SER A 159 -5.41 -8.46 -18.87
CA SER A 159 -4.63 -7.53 -18.03
C SER A 159 -3.66 -8.25 -17.09
N TYR A 160 -3.96 -9.48 -16.67
CA TYR A 160 -3.11 -10.16 -15.70
C TYR A 160 -2.18 -11.23 -16.28
N ILE A 161 -2.43 -11.76 -17.49
CA ILE A 161 -1.57 -12.78 -18.11
C ILE A 161 -0.34 -12.11 -18.72
N TYR A 162 0.84 -12.64 -18.38
CA TYR A 162 2.08 -12.25 -19.04
C TYR A 162 2.26 -13.01 -20.36
N ALA A 163 2.81 -12.34 -21.38
CA ALA A 163 3.09 -12.91 -22.70
C ALA A 163 4.35 -13.79 -22.69
N ILE A 164 4.36 -14.80 -21.83
CA ILE A 164 5.36 -15.87 -21.72
C ILE A 164 4.64 -17.21 -21.85
N PRO A 165 5.32 -18.37 -21.97
CA PRO A 165 4.63 -19.65 -22.10
C PRO A 165 3.56 -19.83 -21.03
N TYR A 166 2.31 -20.04 -21.46
CA TYR A 166 1.12 -20.09 -20.60
C TYR A 166 1.20 -21.13 -19.49
N GLU A 167 2.02 -22.18 -19.72
CA GLU A 167 2.28 -23.22 -18.70
C GLU A 167 2.88 -22.69 -17.39
N TYR A 168 3.60 -21.55 -17.43
CA TYR A 168 4.12 -20.93 -16.20
C TYR A 168 3.02 -20.33 -15.33
N TYR A 169 1.98 -19.79 -15.95
CA TYR A 169 0.79 -19.41 -15.21
C TYR A 169 0.11 -20.63 -14.58
N GLN A 170 -0.11 -21.69 -15.40
CA GLN A 170 -0.79 -22.89 -14.91
C GLN A 170 -0.04 -23.63 -13.78
N LYS A 171 1.30 -23.71 -13.87
CA LYS A 171 2.12 -24.47 -12.91
C LYS A 171 2.51 -23.68 -11.67
N HIS A 172 2.73 -22.36 -11.83
CA HIS A 172 3.37 -21.53 -10.81
C HIS A 172 2.55 -20.30 -10.43
N GLY A 173 1.38 -20.10 -11.01
CA GLY A 173 0.56 -18.92 -10.76
C GLY A 173 1.22 -17.61 -11.22
N ILE A 174 2.10 -17.66 -12.23
CA ILE A 174 2.80 -16.46 -12.72
C ILE A 174 1.83 -15.60 -13.51
N ARG A 175 1.34 -14.55 -12.84
CA ARG A 175 0.43 -13.54 -13.38
C ARG A 175 0.67 -12.20 -12.68
N ARG A 176 0.07 -11.12 -13.21
CA ARG A 176 -0.05 -9.86 -12.48
C ARG A 176 -1.02 -10.04 -11.30
N TYR A 177 -0.58 -9.70 -10.10
CA TYR A 177 -1.43 -9.67 -8.90
C TYR A 177 -1.77 -8.24 -8.50
N GLY A 178 -0.80 -7.33 -8.56
CA GLY A 178 -0.94 -5.98 -8.05
C GLY A 178 -0.85 -5.92 -6.53
N PHE A 179 -0.57 -4.73 -6.01
CA PHE A 179 -0.40 -4.47 -4.57
C PHE A 179 -1.00 -3.11 -4.21
N HIS A 180 -0.96 -2.72 -2.93
CA HIS A 180 -1.63 -1.54 -2.40
C HIS A 180 -3.16 -1.56 -2.60
N GLY A 181 -3.75 -2.75 -2.79
CA GLY A 181 -5.17 -2.90 -3.11
C GLY A 181 -6.09 -2.27 -2.06
N THR A 182 -5.75 -2.40 -0.78
CA THR A 182 -6.48 -1.77 0.33
C THR A 182 -6.50 -0.24 0.20
N SER A 183 -5.38 0.36 -0.18
CA SER A 183 -5.29 1.81 -0.42
C SER A 183 -6.08 2.23 -1.66
N HIS A 184 -5.92 1.53 -2.79
CA HIS A 184 -6.64 1.83 -4.03
C HIS A 184 -8.16 1.74 -3.84
N LYS A 185 -8.64 0.71 -3.12
CA LYS A 185 -10.05 0.54 -2.75
C LYS A 185 -10.55 1.71 -1.89
N TYR A 186 -9.83 2.03 -0.82
CA TYR A 186 -10.19 3.11 0.10
C TYR A 186 -10.35 4.45 -0.61
N VAL A 187 -9.34 4.87 -1.38
CA VAL A 187 -9.39 6.18 -2.04
C VAL A 187 -10.39 6.24 -3.19
N ALA A 188 -10.72 5.10 -3.82
CA ALA A 188 -11.78 5.03 -4.81
C ALA A 188 -13.17 5.24 -4.18
N GLU A 189 -13.46 4.60 -3.05
CA GLU A 189 -14.69 4.82 -2.29
C GLU A 189 -14.80 6.27 -1.80
N ARG A 190 -13.71 6.83 -1.25
CA ARG A 190 -13.68 8.24 -0.83
C ARG A 190 -13.87 9.22 -1.98
N ALA A 191 -13.32 8.91 -3.17
CA ALA A 191 -13.52 9.74 -4.36
C ALA A 191 -15.00 9.78 -4.78
N ALA A 192 -15.69 8.63 -4.74
CA ALA A 192 -17.12 8.55 -5.01
C ALA A 192 -17.94 9.42 -4.03
N ASP A 193 -17.64 9.33 -2.72
CA ASP A 193 -18.24 10.16 -1.68
C ASP A 193 -17.99 11.66 -1.93
N MET A 194 -16.73 12.05 -2.21
CA MET A 194 -16.35 13.45 -2.45
C MET A 194 -17.02 14.06 -3.69
N LEU A 195 -17.21 13.23 -4.72
CA LEU A 195 -17.88 13.63 -5.96
C LEU A 195 -19.40 13.54 -5.89
N ASN A 196 -19.93 12.87 -4.85
CA ASN A 196 -21.35 12.53 -4.70
C ASN A 196 -21.91 11.78 -5.93
N ILE A 197 -21.15 10.80 -6.42
CA ILE A 197 -21.48 9.94 -7.56
C ILE A 197 -21.26 8.49 -7.12
N ASP A 198 -22.15 7.60 -7.50
CA ASP A 198 -21.99 6.18 -7.20
C ASP A 198 -20.72 5.62 -7.82
N LEU A 199 -19.97 4.82 -7.08
CA LEU A 199 -18.71 4.25 -7.52
C LEU A 199 -18.87 3.39 -8.80
N GLU A 200 -20.04 2.77 -8.97
CA GLU A 200 -20.39 1.99 -10.16
C GLU A 200 -20.56 2.83 -11.45
N ASP A 201 -20.71 4.13 -11.31
CA ASP A 201 -20.81 5.05 -12.44
C ASP A 201 -19.48 5.73 -12.79
N LEU A 202 -18.42 5.46 -12.02
CA LEU A 202 -17.13 6.14 -12.15
C LEU A 202 -16.07 5.29 -12.85
N LYS A 203 -15.21 6.00 -13.59
CA LYS A 203 -13.90 5.55 -14.08
C LYS A 203 -12.82 6.35 -13.37
N LEU A 204 -12.03 5.69 -12.57
CA LEU A 204 -11.03 6.33 -11.70
C LEU A 204 -9.63 5.81 -12.02
N ILE A 205 -8.65 6.69 -11.89
CA ILE A 205 -7.24 6.32 -11.82
C ILE A 205 -6.73 6.72 -10.44
N THR A 206 -6.25 5.76 -9.68
CA THR A 206 -5.70 6.00 -8.33
C THR A 206 -4.19 5.88 -8.37
N CYS A 207 -3.49 6.92 -7.96
CA CYS A 207 -2.04 7.04 -7.93
C CYS A 207 -1.56 6.97 -6.48
N HIS A 208 -1.22 5.77 -6.00
CA HIS A 208 -0.59 5.55 -4.70
C HIS A 208 0.91 5.81 -4.85
N LEU A 209 1.36 6.99 -4.48
CA LEU A 209 2.74 7.45 -4.68
C LEU A 209 3.45 7.61 -3.33
N GLY A 210 4.23 6.61 -2.96
CA GLY A 210 5.08 6.58 -1.77
C GLY A 210 6.47 6.08 -2.12
N ASN A 211 7.21 5.56 -1.13
CA ASN A 211 8.48 4.88 -1.39
C ASN A 211 8.27 3.61 -2.25
N GLY A 212 7.18 2.84 -1.99
CA GLY A 212 6.55 1.98 -2.97
C GLY A 212 5.46 2.78 -3.70
N ALA A 213 5.30 2.58 -5.00
CA ALA A 213 4.34 3.33 -5.79
C ALA A 213 3.62 2.45 -6.82
N SER A 214 2.32 2.71 -7.01
CA SER A 214 1.50 2.05 -8.03
C SER A 214 0.38 2.95 -8.53
N VAL A 215 -0.09 2.66 -9.74
CA VAL A 215 -1.28 3.27 -10.33
C VAL A 215 -2.27 2.15 -10.64
N SER A 216 -3.55 2.37 -10.41
CA SER A 216 -4.60 1.41 -10.74
C SER A 216 -5.72 2.06 -11.55
N ALA A 217 -6.21 1.34 -12.55
CA ALA A 217 -7.38 1.66 -13.33
C ALA A 217 -8.61 1.02 -12.68
N ILE A 218 -9.58 1.82 -12.31
CA ILE A 218 -10.80 1.36 -11.62
C ILE A 218 -12.01 1.78 -12.44
N LYS A 219 -12.82 0.80 -12.81
CA LYS A 219 -14.04 1.00 -13.57
C LYS A 219 -15.20 0.31 -12.88
N ARG A 220 -16.25 1.07 -12.57
CA ARG A 220 -17.43 0.54 -11.88
C ARG A 220 -17.08 -0.15 -10.54
N GLY A 221 -16.22 0.46 -9.75
CA GLY A 221 -15.77 -0.06 -8.47
C GLY A 221 -14.81 -1.25 -8.54
N LYS A 222 -14.43 -1.72 -9.74
CA LYS A 222 -13.56 -2.87 -9.94
C LYS A 222 -12.22 -2.45 -10.53
N CYS A 223 -11.13 -2.98 -10.00
CA CYS A 223 -9.82 -2.86 -10.63
C CYS A 223 -9.81 -3.62 -11.95
N ILE A 224 -9.44 -2.94 -13.04
CA ILE A 224 -9.32 -3.56 -14.37
C ILE A 224 -7.86 -3.70 -14.80
N ASP A 225 -6.95 -2.88 -14.27
CA ASP A 225 -5.50 -3.03 -14.40
C ASP A 225 -4.77 -2.28 -13.28
N THR A 226 -3.53 -2.68 -13.02
CA THR A 226 -2.65 -2.03 -12.03
C THR A 226 -1.20 -2.15 -12.45
N SER A 227 -0.37 -1.18 -12.06
CA SER A 227 1.02 -1.09 -12.52
C SER A 227 1.98 -2.09 -11.87
N MET A 228 1.77 -2.48 -10.62
CA MET A 228 2.56 -3.54 -9.99
C MET A 228 2.15 -4.91 -10.55
N GLY A 229 3.11 -5.81 -10.67
CA GLY A 229 2.95 -7.06 -11.39
C GLY A 229 2.84 -8.29 -10.52
N PHE A 230 3.59 -9.33 -10.93
CA PHE A 230 3.79 -10.57 -10.16
C PHE A 230 4.39 -10.28 -8.78
N THR A 231 5.28 -9.30 -8.72
CA THR A 231 5.88 -8.76 -7.50
C THR A 231 5.71 -7.24 -7.44
N PRO A 232 5.96 -6.59 -6.29
CA PRO A 232 5.92 -5.12 -6.20
C PRO A 232 7.08 -4.40 -6.91
N LEU A 233 7.79 -5.06 -7.83
CA LEU A 233 8.91 -4.49 -8.58
C LEU A 233 8.49 -3.83 -9.88
N GLU A 234 7.59 -4.46 -10.64
CA GLU A 234 7.08 -3.97 -11.94
C GLU A 234 6.31 -2.66 -11.77
N GLY A 235 6.26 -1.86 -12.83
CA GLY A 235 5.43 -0.67 -12.92
C GLY A 235 6.21 0.63 -12.78
N LEU A 236 5.81 1.46 -11.84
CA LEU A 236 6.43 2.78 -11.61
C LEU A 236 7.88 2.67 -11.14
N VAL A 237 8.67 3.67 -11.50
CA VAL A 237 9.90 3.97 -10.75
C VAL A 237 9.51 4.29 -9.30
N MET A 238 10.26 3.77 -8.32
CA MET A 238 9.95 3.93 -6.90
C MET A 238 11.16 4.48 -6.14
N GLY A 239 11.11 4.55 -4.83
CA GLY A 239 12.24 5.02 -4.02
C GLY A 239 13.53 4.27 -4.31
N THR A 240 13.49 2.93 -4.25
CA THR A 240 14.65 2.03 -4.45
C THR A 240 14.44 0.99 -5.55
N ARG A 241 13.23 0.82 -6.07
CA ARG A 241 12.87 -0.17 -7.09
C ARG A 241 12.88 0.46 -8.47
N SER A 242 13.35 -0.31 -9.45
CA SER A 242 13.49 0.16 -10.83
C SER A 242 12.15 0.46 -11.53
N GLY A 243 11.08 -0.27 -11.18
CA GLY A 243 9.91 -0.35 -12.04
C GLY A 243 10.20 -1.10 -13.33
N ASP A 244 9.45 -0.78 -14.38
CA ASP A 244 9.61 -1.41 -15.70
C ASP A 244 10.98 -1.17 -16.30
N ILE A 245 11.59 -2.26 -16.73
CA ILE A 245 12.83 -2.27 -17.51
C ILE A 245 12.73 -3.32 -18.61
N ASP A 246 13.62 -3.25 -19.60
CA ASP A 246 13.83 -4.36 -20.52
C ASP A 246 14.39 -5.57 -19.73
N PRO A 247 13.74 -6.74 -19.76
CA PRO A 247 14.21 -7.94 -19.05
C PRO A 247 15.64 -8.36 -19.40
N ALA A 248 16.12 -8.08 -20.61
CA ALA A 248 17.47 -8.37 -21.04
C ALA A 248 18.54 -7.61 -20.23
N ILE A 249 18.21 -6.47 -19.64
CA ILE A 249 19.10 -5.70 -18.78
C ILE A 249 19.55 -6.52 -17.58
N VAL A 250 18.68 -7.36 -17.02
CA VAL A 250 18.98 -8.21 -15.85
C VAL A 250 20.13 -9.17 -16.15
N THR A 251 20.03 -9.86 -17.30
CA THR A 251 21.08 -10.79 -17.76
C THR A 251 22.34 -10.05 -18.13
N PHE A 252 22.22 -8.92 -18.85
CA PHE A 252 23.36 -8.10 -19.27
C PHE A 252 24.19 -7.61 -18.09
N ILE A 253 23.57 -7.01 -17.07
CA ILE A 253 24.28 -6.53 -15.86
C ILE A 253 24.94 -7.70 -15.14
N ARG A 254 24.21 -8.83 -14.99
CA ARG A 254 24.75 -10.01 -14.29
C ARG A 254 26.02 -10.53 -14.97
N GLU A 255 26.03 -10.61 -16.28
CA GLU A 255 27.18 -11.09 -17.04
C GLU A 255 28.34 -10.09 -17.03
N LYS A 256 28.06 -8.80 -17.24
CA LYS A 256 29.10 -7.74 -17.28
C LYS A 256 29.80 -7.55 -15.95
N GLU A 257 29.06 -7.64 -14.85
CA GLU A 257 29.58 -7.41 -13.49
C GLU A 257 29.92 -8.74 -12.76
N ASN A 258 29.81 -9.90 -13.45
CA ASN A 258 30.00 -11.23 -12.87
C ASN A 258 29.24 -11.43 -11.54
N LEU A 259 27.97 -11.01 -11.51
CA LEU A 259 27.18 -11.03 -10.30
C LEU A 259 26.68 -12.45 -9.95
N PRO A 260 26.70 -12.84 -8.67
CA PRO A 260 26.11 -14.10 -8.23
C PRO A 260 24.60 -14.10 -8.42
N GLN A 261 24.01 -15.32 -8.37
CA GLN A 261 22.56 -15.49 -8.45
C GLN A 261 21.84 -14.63 -7.39
N GLY A 262 20.75 -13.97 -7.79
CA GLY A 262 19.94 -13.11 -6.92
C GLY A 262 20.49 -11.68 -6.75
N LYS A 263 21.76 -11.39 -7.06
CA LYS A 263 22.35 -10.05 -6.86
C LYS A 263 21.73 -9.00 -7.78
N ALA A 264 21.43 -9.37 -9.03
CA ALA A 264 20.73 -8.48 -9.96
C ALA A 264 19.34 -8.11 -9.40
N ASN A 265 18.60 -9.08 -8.84
CA ASN A 265 17.31 -8.81 -8.20
C ASN A 265 17.43 -7.86 -7.00
N GLU A 266 18.50 -7.99 -6.18
CA GLU A 266 18.78 -7.05 -5.09
C GLU A 266 19.03 -5.62 -5.63
N ILE A 267 19.78 -5.47 -6.72
CA ILE A 267 20.02 -4.17 -7.36
C ILE A 267 18.70 -3.53 -7.77
N LEU A 268 17.83 -4.29 -8.46
CA LEU A 268 16.56 -3.77 -8.95
C LEU A 268 15.60 -3.39 -7.84
N ASN A 269 15.64 -4.06 -6.69
CA ASN A 269 14.73 -3.79 -5.58
C ASN A 269 15.25 -2.76 -4.57
N LYS A 270 16.58 -2.68 -4.36
CA LYS A 270 17.16 -1.92 -3.24
C LYS A 270 18.11 -0.80 -3.63
N LYS A 271 18.60 -0.79 -4.89
CA LYS A 271 19.64 0.16 -5.34
C LYS A 271 19.28 0.92 -6.60
N SER A 272 18.04 0.78 -7.05
CA SER A 272 17.49 1.39 -8.25
C SER A 272 16.52 2.52 -7.91
N GLY A 273 15.57 2.79 -8.76
CA GLY A 273 14.58 3.83 -8.55
C GLY A 273 15.17 5.24 -8.52
N VAL A 274 14.51 6.14 -7.80
CA VAL A 274 15.01 7.54 -7.67
C VAL A 274 16.33 7.58 -6.92
N LEU A 275 16.58 6.67 -5.98
CA LEU A 275 17.90 6.49 -5.35
C LEU A 275 18.99 6.19 -6.37
N GLY A 276 18.77 5.21 -7.24
CA GLY A 276 19.75 4.78 -8.23
C GLY A 276 20.06 5.85 -9.27
N ILE A 277 19.02 6.60 -9.71
CA ILE A 277 19.17 7.68 -10.68
C ILE A 277 19.84 8.88 -10.03
N SER A 278 19.35 9.36 -8.90
CA SER A 278 19.89 10.56 -8.22
C SER A 278 21.26 10.34 -7.62
N GLY A 279 21.50 9.15 -7.05
CA GLY A 279 22.66 8.87 -6.23
C GLY A 279 22.64 9.57 -4.87
N VAL A 280 21.47 10.10 -4.46
CA VAL A 280 21.32 10.90 -3.21
C VAL A 280 20.56 10.09 -2.16
N SER A 281 19.26 9.84 -2.39
CA SER A 281 18.37 9.24 -1.40
C SER A 281 17.18 8.57 -2.09
N SER A 282 16.46 7.72 -1.37
CA SER A 282 15.12 7.24 -1.74
C SER A 282 14.00 8.14 -1.20
N ASP A 283 14.32 9.09 -0.33
CA ASP A 283 13.39 10.07 0.20
C ASP A 283 13.27 11.26 -0.76
N PHE A 284 12.04 11.54 -1.21
CA PHE A 284 11.80 12.61 -2.17
C PHE A 284 12.14 14.00 -1.61
N ARG A 285 12.07 14.20 -0.30
CA ARG A 285 12.46 15.46 0.35
C ARG A 285 13.94 15.75 0.19
N ASP A 286 14.79 14.74 0.38
CA ASP A 286 16.24 14.86 0.21
C ASP A 286 16.57 15.12 -1.27
N ILE A 287 15.80 14.51 -2.19
CA ILE A 287 15.98 14.72 -3.63
C ILE A 287 15.58 16.14 -4.04
N GLU A 288 14.46 16.66 -3.54
CA GLU A 288 14.03 18.04 -3.77
C GLU A 288 15.05 19.06 -3.24
N GLU A 289 15.62 18.79 -2.06
CA GLU A 289 16.69 19.62 -1.51
C GLU A 289 17.95 19.60 -2.40
N ALA A 290 18.34 18.43 -2.90
CA ALA A 290 19.45 18.31 -3.84
C ALA A 290 19.20 19.04 -5.16
N VAL A 291 17.95 19.02 -5.68
CA VAL A 291 17.54 19.81 -6.85
C VAL A 291 17.72 21.32 -6.58
N ALA A 292 17.28 21.80 -5.42
CA ALA A 292 17.43 23.20 -5.04
C ALA A 292 18.90 23.63 -4.93
N GLN A 293 19.82 22.67 -4.70
CA GLN A 293 21.27 22.86 -4.70
C GLN A 293 21.92 22.70 -6.10
N GLY A 294 21.11 22.48 -7.15
CA GLY A 294 21.58 22.37 -8.53
C GLY A 294 22.02 20.96 -8.95
N ASN A 295 21.61 19.91 -8.25
CA ASN A 295 21.93 18.54 -8.62
C ASN A 295 21.10 18.06 -9.81
N GLU A 296 21.69 17.99 -11.00
CA GLU A 296 21.03 17.61 -12.26
C GLU A 296 20.50 16.17 -12.24
N ARG A 297 21.19 15.23 -11.57
CA ARG A 297 20.73 13.83 -11.47
C ARG A 297 19.52 13.71 -10.55
N ALA A 298 19.44 14.50 -9.49
CA ALA A 298 18.27 14.57 -8.62
C ALA A 298 17.06 15.10 -9.41
N GLU A 299 17.25 16.17 -10.20
CA GLU A 299 16.20 16.70 -11.08
C GLU A 299 15.75 15.66 -12.12
N LEU A 300 16.70 14.94 -12.74
CA LEU A 300 16.40 13.86 -13.67
C LEU A 300 15.56 12.76 -12.99
N ALA A 301 15.89 12.36 -11.77
CA ALA A 301 15.16 11.33 -11.03
C ALA A 301 13.68 11.71 -10.82
N LEU A 302 13.39 12.96 -10.44
CA LEU A 302 12.01 13.44 -10.30
C LEU A 302 11.28 13.47 -11.65
N LYS A 303 11.94 13.90 -12.71
CA LYS A 303 11.38 13.91 -14.07
C LYS A 303 11.07 12.51 -14.58
N VAL A 304 11.94 11.52 -14.34
CA VAL A 304 11.74 10.13 -14.72
C VAL A 304 10.57 9.52 -13.95
N PHE A 305 10.47 9.79 -12.65
CA PHE A 305 9.33 9.36 -11.84
C PHE A 305 8.01 9.93 -12.37
N ALA A 306 7.92 11.25 -12.53
CA ALA A 306 6.72 11.92 -13.05
C ALA A 306 6.34 11.45 -14.46
N HIS A 307 7.34 11.23 -15.33
CA HIS A 307 7.13 10.69 -16.68
C HIS A 307 6.48 9.30 -16.63
N LYS A 308 6.96 8.41 -15.75
CA LYS A 308 6.42 7.05 -15.67
C LYS A 308 5.00 7.04 -15.11
N VAL A 309 4.69 7.88 -14.11
CA VAL A 309 3.32 8.02 -13.60
C VAL A 309 2.38 8.53 -14.71
N ARG A 310 2.80 9.55 -15.44
CA ARG A 310 2.02 10.10 -16.57
C ARG A 310 1.79 9.07 -17.68
N PHE A 311 2.79 8.23 -17.96
CA PHE A 311 2.68 7.14 -18.93
C PHE A 311 1.55 6.17 -18.54
N TYR A 312 1.51 5.72 -17.28
CA TYR A 312 0.44 4.84 -16.80
C TYR A 312 -0.94 5.53 -16.77
N ILE A 313 -1.01 6.80 -16.40
CA ILE A 313 -2.25 7.58 -16.49
C ILE A 313 -2.76 7.57 -17.93
N GLY A 314 -1.89 7.84 -18.90
CA GLY A 314 -2.27 7.85 -20.33
C GLY A 314 -2.73 6.47 -20.83
N ALA A 315 -2.02 5.40 -20.45
CA ALA A 315 -2.40 4.03 -20.79
C ALA A 315 -3.79 3.67 -20.24
N TYR A 316 -4.05 3.97 -18.99
CA TYR A 316 -5.32 3.64 -18.34
C TYR A 316 -6.50 4.52 -18.80
N ILE A 317 -6.25 5.77 -19.21
CA ILE A 317 -7.28 6.58 -19.90
C ILE A 317 -7.69 5.91 -21.22
N ALA A 318 -6.73 5.39 -21.98
CA ALA A 318 -7.02 4.70 -23.23
C ALA A 318 -7.77 3.39 -22.99
N GLU A 319 -7.33 2.58 -22.04
CA GLU A 319 -7.94 1.29 -21.68
C GLU A 319 -9.39 1.44 -21.19
N MET A 320 -9.67 2.43 -20.35
CA MET A 320 -11.01 2.71 -19.85
C MET A 320 -11.90 3.45 -20.85
N ASN A 321 -11.34 3.92 -21.97
CA ASN A 321 -12.01 4.87 -22.88
C ASN A 321 -12.47 6.12 -22.13
N GLY A 322 -11.52 6.84 -21.53
CA GLY A 322 -11.73 8.03 -20.72
C GLY A 322 -11.63 7.79 -19.22
N VAL A 323 -11.65 8.86 -18.45
CA VAL A 323 -11.55 8.86 -16.99
C VAL A 323 -12.37 10.04 -16.42
N ASP A 324 -13.00 9.84 -15.26
CA ASP A 324 -13.78 10.88 -14.58
C ASP A 324 -12.92 11.60 -13.52
N ALA A 325 -12.08 10.86 -12.79
CA ALA A 325 -11.16 11.45 -11.83
C ALA A 325 -9.83 10.71 -11.71
N ILE A 326 -8.78 11.46 -11.34
CA ILE A 326 -7.46 10.96 -10.99
C ILE A 326 -7.20 11.34 -9.54
N ILE A 327 -6.80 10.35 -8.72
CA ILE A 327 -6.62 10.49 -7.29
C ILE A 327 -5.14 10.38 -6.94
N PHE A 328 -4.59 11.36 -6.21
CA PHE A 328 -3.24 11.33 -5.65
C PHE A 328 -3.32 10.96 -4.17
N THR A 329 -2.54 9.95 -3.77
CA THR A 329 -2.52 9.44 -2.40
C THR A 329 -1.14 8.92 -2.01
N ALA A 330 -0.98 8.51 -0.77
CA ALA A 330 0.28 8.13 -0.11
C ALA A 330 1.30 9.28 -0.02
N GLY A 331 2.42 9.02 0.63
CA GLY A 331 3.33 10.06 1.11
C GLY A 331 3.70 11.14 0.09
N VAL A 332 4.13 10.76 -1.12
CA VAL A 332 4.46 11.69 -2.21
C VAL A 332 3.19 12.28 -2.81
N GLY A 333 2.19 11.45 -3.13
CA GLY A 333 0.93 11.91 -3.72
C GLY A 333 0.20 12.93 -2.83
N GLU A 334 0.22 12.74 -1.51
CA GLU A 334 -0.44 13.58 -0.53
C GLU A 334 0.30 14.88 -0.24
N ASN A 335 1.64 14.85 -0.22
CA ASN A 335 2.43 15.92 0.37
C ASN A 335 3.34 16.67 -0.61
N ASP A 336 3.61 16.09 -1.78
CA ASP A 336 4.53 16.69 -2.75
C ASP A 336 3.76 17.48 -3.82
N VAL A 337 3.69 18.79 -3.62
CA VAL A 337 3.01 19.75 -4.53
C VAL A 337 3.69 19.76 -5.88
N THR A 338 5.02 19.80 -5.91
CA THR A 338 5.84 19.87 -7.13
C THR A 338 5.68 18.61 -7.98
N MET A 339 5.66 17.43 -7.33
CA MET A 339 5.50 16.18 -8.05
C MET A 339 4.13 16.10 -8.72
N ARG A 340 3.04 16.52 -8.06
CA ARG A 340 1.72 16.57 -8.70
C ARG A 340 1.69 17.53 -9.90
N GLU A 341 2.40 18.67 -9.83
CA GLU A 341 2.56 19.60 -10.96
C GLU A 341 3.33 18.95 -12.11
N LEU A 342 4.45 18.29 -11.82
CA LEU A 342 5.24 17.56 -12.82
C LEU A 342 4.44 16.44 -13.50
N ILE A 343 3.64 15.69 -12.75
CA ILE A 343 2.80 14.62 -13.29
C ILE A 343 1.70 15.19 -14.19
N CYS A 344 1.02 16.26 -13.77
CA CYS A 344 -0.09 16.86 -14.52
C CYS A 344 0.36 17.74 -15.68
N HIS A 345 1.66 17.99 -15.83
CA HIS A 345 2.18 18.81 -16.93
C HIS A 345 1.84 18.21 -18.29
N ASN A 346 1.35 19.05 -19.22
CA ASN A 346 0.96 18.68 -20.59
C ASN A 346 -0.22 17.69 -20.72
N LEU A 347 -1.10 17.59 -19.72
CA LEU A 347 -2.31 16.75 -19.81
C LEU A 347 -3.59 17.52 -20.20
N GLY A 348 -3.47 18.83 -20.50
CA GLY A 348 -4.62 19.70 -20.80
C GLY A 348 -5.49 19.22 -21.96
N ASN A 349 -4.90 18.67 -23.03
CA ASN A 349 -5.65 18.12 -24.17
C ASN A 349 -6.49 16.89 -23.81
N LEU A 350 -6.18 16.21 -22.72
CA LEU A 350 -6.99 15.14 -22.15
C LEU A 350 -8.09 15.64 -21.21
N GLY A 351 -8.22 16.97 -21.09
CA GLY A 351 -9.21 17.59 -20.20
C GLY A 351 -8.78 17.61 -18.73
N ILE A 352 -7.50 17.38 -18.44
CA ILE A 352 -6.92 17.36 -17.10
C ILE A 352 -6.22 18.67 -16.84
N LYS A 353 -6.75 19.47 -15.91
CA LYS A 353 -6.21 20.79 -15.56
C LYS A 353 -6.04 20.92 -14.05
N LEU A 354 -4.79 20.96 -13.61
CA LEU A 354 -4.44 21.21 -12.21
C LEU A 354 -4.63 22.70 -11.87
N ASP A 355 -5.21 23.00 -10.72
CA ASP A 355 -5.29 24.35 -10.16
C ASP A 355 -4.05 24.60 -9.28
N PRO A 356 -3.15 25.54 -9.66
CA PRO A 356 -1.91 25.76 -8.92
C PRO A 356 -2.11 26.27 -7.49
N LEU A 357 -3.24 26.92 -7.20
CA LEU A 357 -3.55 27.43 -5.86
C LEU A 357 -4.13 26.31 -4.98
N LYS A 358 -5.11 25.56 -5.50
CA LYS A 358 -5.70 24.42 -4.80
C LYS A 358 -4.67 23.30 -4.56
N ASN A 359 -3.70 23.12 -5.46
CA ASN A 359 -2.65 22.13 -5.35
C ASN A 359 -1.66 22.36 -4.18
N LYS A 360 -1.61 23.58 -3.60
CA LYS A 360 -0.71 23.86 -2.46
C LYS A 360 -1.06 23.12 -1.17
N VAL A 361 -2.18 22.41 -1.14
CA VAL A 361 -2.63 21.60 0.00
C VAL A 361 -1.74 20.36 0.20
N ARG A 362 -1.62 19.92 1.45
CA ARG A 362 -0.90 18.70 1.85
C ARG A 362 -1.77 17.91 2.84
N GLY A 363 -1.83 16.58 2.67
CA GLY A 363 -2.45 15.67 3.63
C GLY A 363 -3.92 15.91 3.96
N LYS A 364 -4.68 16.58 3.06
CA LYS A 364 -6.08 16.91 3.29
C LYS A 364 -6.91 16.65 2.03
N GLU A 365 -8.06 15.98 2.19
CA GLU A 365 -9.01 15.75 1.10
C GLU A 365 -9.37 17.06 0.41
N THR A 366 -9.09 17.15 -0.89
CA THR A 366 -9.28 18.37 -1.66
C THR A 366 -9.44 18.05 -3.15
N ILE A 367 -10.35 18.73 -3.83
CA ILE A 367 -10.41 18.78 -5.29
C ILE A 367 -9.38 19.81 -5.75
N ILE A 368 -8.31 19.36 -6.42
CA ILE A 368 -7.18 20.18 -6.83
C ILE A 368 -7.16 20.51 -8.32
N SER A 369 -8.24 20.16 -9.05
CA SER A 369 -8.44 20.59 -10.45
C SER A 369 -9.11 21.95 -10.54
N THR A 370 -8.94 22.62 -11.69
CA THR A 370 -9.69 23.81 -12.05
C THR A 370 -11.18 23.48 -12.25
N GLU A 371 -12.05 24.49 -12.24
CA GLU A 371 -13.50 24.29 -12.40
C GLU A 371 -13.85 23.78 -13.81
N ASP A 372 -13.14 24.25 -14.82
CA ASP A 372 -13.30 23.87 -16.23
C ASP A 372 -12.56 22.57 -16.59
N SER A 373 -11.92 21.92 -15.63
CA SER A 373 -11.32 20.59 -15.85
C SER A 373 -12.41 19.55 -16.05
N LYS A 374 -12.34 18.84 -17.18
CA LYS A 374 -13.26 17.73 -17.48
C LYS A 374 -13.02 16.53 -16.58
N VAL A 375 -11.77 16.25 -16.31
CA VAL A 375 -11.32 15.20 -15.37
C VAL A 375 -11.03 15.85 -14.03
N LYS A 376 -11.62 15.34 -12.95
CA LYS A 376 -11.35 15.85 -11.61
C LYS A 376 -10.01 15.32 -11.10
N LEU A 377 -9.23 16.19 -10.48
CA LEU A 377 -8.02 15.82 -9.76
C LEU A 377 -8.30 15.89 -8.28
N LEU A 378 -8.10 14.79 -7.57
CA LEU A 378 -8.38 14.67 -6.14
C LEU A 378 -7.10 14.37 -5.38
N LEU A 379 -6.93 15.01 -4.24
CA LEU A 379 -5.99 14.61 -3.22
C LEU A 379 -6.81 13.93 -2.12
N ILE A 380 -6.52 12.65 -1.85
CA ILE A 380 -7.20 11.88 -0.82
C ILE A 380 -6.13 11.13 -0.01
N PRO A 381 -5.90 11.50 1.26
CA PRO A 381 -5.04 10.72 2.14
C PRO A 381 -5.55 9.30 2.31
N THR A 382 -4.67 8.31 2.10
CA THR A 382 -5.04 6.91 2.31
C THR A 382 -5.21 6.59 3.79
N ASN A 383 -6.10 5.65 4.09
CA ASN A 383 -6.30 5.13 5.44
C ASN A 383 -6.54 3.62 5.36
N GLU A 384 -5.46 2.88 5.14
CA GLU A 384 -5.50 1.42 4.97
C GLU A 384 -5.99 0.73 6.25
N GLU A 385 -5.60 1.23 7.42
CA GLU A 385 -6.00 0.66 8.70
C GLU A 385 -7.50 0.79 8.94
N LEU A 386 -8.11 1.91 8.56
CA LEU A 386 -9.57 2.06 8.62
C LEU A 386 -10.26 1.10 7.64
N MET A 387 -9.70 0.92 6.44
CA MET A 387 -10.26 -0.02 5.47
C MET A 387 -10.19 -1.47 5.98
N ILE A 388 -9.05 -1.86 6.57
CA ILE A 388 -8.90 -3.16 7.24
C ILE A 388 -9.94 -3.32 8.36
N ALA A 389 -10.11 -2.29 9.20
CA ALA A 389 -11.07 -2.33 10.28
C ALA A 389 -12.53 -2.44 9.78
N ARG A 390 -12.88 -1.76 8.68
CA ARG A 390 -14.20 -1.87 8.04
C ARG A 390 -14.47 -3.27 7.51
N ASP A 391 -13.53 -3.85 6.78
CA ASP A 391 -13.64 -5.21 6.26
C ASP A 391 -13.78 -6.22 7.41
N THR A 392 -12.91 -6.13 8.42
CA THR A 392 -12.96 -6.97 9.63
C THR A 392 -14.30 -6.84 10.35
N PHE A 393 -14.77 -5.62 10.57
CA PHE A 393 -16.07 -5.38 11.21
C PHE A 393 -17.22 -6.00 10.41
N ASN A 394 -17.22 -5.83 9.09
CA ASN A 394 -18.28 -6.38 8.23
C ASN A 394 -18.30 -7.91 8.27
N ILE A 395 -17.14 -8.57 8.19
CA ILE A 395 -17.02 -10.02 8.26
C ILE A 395 -17.59 -10.56 9.57
N VAL A 396 -17.15 -10.01 10.70
CA VAL A 396 -17.59 -10.46 12.03
C VAL A 396 -19.08 -10.20 12.26
N MET A 397 -19.64 -9.15 11.67
CA MET A 397 -21.07 -8.83 11.73
C MET A 397 -21.89 -9.58 10.68
N GLY A 398 -21.32 -10.48 9.89
CA GLY A 398 -21.99 -11.20 8.80
C GLY A 398 -22.50 -10.31 7.67
N ARG A 399 -21.86 -9.17 7.44
CA ARG A 399 -22.19 -8.22 6.37
C ARG A 399 -21.29 -8.46 5.15
N PRO A 400 -21.76 -8.15 3.94
CA PRO A 400 -20.91 -8.26 2.76
C PRO A 400 -19.70 -7.29 2.87
N VAL A 401 -18.52 -7.79 2.50
CA VAL A 401 -17.35 -6.97 2.23
C VAL A 401 -17.52 -6.44 0.81
N LYS A 402 -17.55 -5.11 0.68
CA LYS A 402 -17.73 -4.45 -0.63
C LYS A 402 -16.43 -4.48 -1.45
#